data_0cbbcc76f5f201b07e226505798d51f9
#
_entry.id   0cbbcc76f5f201b07e226505798d51f9
#
_cell.length_a   1.000
_cell.length_b   1.000
_cell.length_c   1.000
_cell.angle_alpha   90.00
_cell.angle_beta   90.00
_cell.angle_gamma   90.00
#
_symmetry.space_group_name_H-M   'P 1'
#
loop_
_entity.id
_entity.type
_entity.pdbx_description
1 polymer ?
#
loop_
_entity_poly.entity_id
_entity_poly.type
_entity_poly.pdbx_seq_one_letter_code
_entity_poly.pdbx_strand_id
1 'polypeptide(L)'
;MTKMTATTDGSRRVVSHEQVVRAGVEHFLERSTLDMEALAGGMAISRATLYRVAGSRDALLEAVLAAVTTTMFDEARAVRTESGFDGVVEVSRHFGEQLRSPVLARFLRLDAEAAGRILFTPAGGVHESAVAAQIEVFRETGVAAQLPDDADLGRIAYLYVRMVGTFLYSEFFTGRRADFDELIPSLRALLNQPD
;
A
#
# COMPACT_ATOMS: atom_id res chain seq x y z
N MET A 1 -41.64 -21.18 43.30
CA MET A 1 -40.30 -21.42 42.73
C MET A 1 -40.35 -21.00 41.25
N THR A 2 -39.99 -19.77 40.96
CA THR A 2 -40.04 -19.23 39.60
C THR A 2 -38.66 -19.33 39.00
N LYS A 3 -38.54 -20.12 37.95
CA LYS A 3 -37.30 -20.38 37.21
C LYS A 3 -37.04 -19.23 36.28
N MET A 4 -36.05 -18.39 36.64
CA MET A 4 -35.57 -17.28 35.84
C MET A 4 -34.68 -17.86 34.73
N THR A 5 -35.20 -17.90 33.50
CA THR A 5 -34.44 -18.23 32.31
C THR A 5 -33.61 -17.02 31.91
N ALA A 6 -32.31 -17.09 32.10
CA ALA A 6 -31.38 -16.13 31.57
C ALA A 6 -31.33 -16.24 30.04
N THR A 7 -31.90 -15.28 29.34
CA THR A 7 -31.76 -15.12 27.90
C THR A 7 -30.36 -14.59 27.66
N THR A 8 -29.45 -15.45 27.22
CA THR A 8 -28.12 -15.00 26.70
C THR A 8 -28.40 -14.37 25.34
N ASP A 9 -28.48 -13.04 25.33
CA ASP A 9 -28.48 -12.24 24.11
C ASP A 9 -27.09 -12.34 23.45
N GLY A 10 -26.94 -13.34 22.60
CA GLY A 10 -25.79 -13.52 21.73
C GLY A 10 -25.84 -12.49 20.60
N SER A 11 -25.66 -11.24 20.91
CA SER A 11 -25.44 -10.23 19.88
C SER A 11 -24.31 -10.68 18.96
N ARG A 12 -24.68 -11.18 17.80
CA ARG A 12 -23.76 -11.63 16.74
C ARG A 12 -22.96 -10.42 16.30
N ARG A 13 -21.75 -10.27 16.81
CA ARG A 13 -20.85 -9.16 16.46
C ARG A 13 -20.67 -9.17 14.95
N VAL A 14 -21.29 -8.22 14.26
CA VAL A 14 -21.13 -8.06 12.81
C VAL A 14 -19.76 -7.44 12.60
N VAL A 15 -18.81 -8.24 12.14
CA VAL A 15 -17.47 -7.76 11.78
C VAL A 15 -17.53 -7.14 10.39
N SER A 16 -17.06 -5.89 10.25
CA SER A 16 -16.98 -5.20 8.96
C SER A 16 -15.70 -5.58 8.20
N HIS A 17 -15.71 -5.35 6.87
CA HIS A 17 -14.52 -5.52 6.03
C HIS A 17 -13.37 -4.63 6.52
N GLU A 18 -13.62 -3.40 6.87
CA GLU A 18 -12.63 -2.47 7.40
C GLU A 18 -11.96 -2.98 8.68
N GLN A 19 -12.74 -3.57 9.61
CA GLN A 19 -12.19 -4.18 10.82
C GLN A 19 -11.28 -5.36 10.50
N VAL A 20 -11.65 -6.18 9.49
CA VAL A 20 -10.83 -7.30 9.04
C VAL A 20 -9.54 -6.82 8.40
N VAL A 21 -9.60 -5.80 7.55
CA VAL A 21 -8.40 -5.20 6.92
C VAL A 21 -7.46 -4.62 7.98
N ARG A 22 -7.98 -3.85 8.93
CA ARG A 22 -7.18 -3.29 10.02
C ARG A 22 -6.48 -4.38 10.84
N ALA A 23 -7.19 -5.40 11.28
CA ALA A 23 -6.60 -6.54 11.98
C ALA A 23 -5.58 -7.28 11.09
N GLY A 24 -5.84 -7.37 9.78
CA GLY A 24 -4.93 -7.92 8.79
C GLY A 24 -3.63 -7.11 8.68
N VAL A 25 -3.70 -5.78 8.71
CA VAL A 25 -2.53 -4.89 8.72
C VAL A 25 -1.67 -5.14 9.97
N GLU A 26 -2.28 -5.15 11.16
CA GLU A 26 -1.57 -5.42 12.42
C GLU A 26 -0.88 -6.79 12.36
N HIS A 27 -1.60 -7.83 11.94
CA HIS A 27 -1.05 -9.18 11.79
C HIS A 27 0.09 -9.26 10.77
N PHE A 28 -0.03 -8.56 9.63
CA PHE A 28 0.98 -8.51 8.59
C PHE A 28 2.25 -7.78 9.06
N LEU A 29 2.10 -6.65 9.73
CA LEU A 29 3.22 -5.88 10.26
C LEU A 29 4.02 -6.64 11.32
N GLU A 30 3.38 -7.51 12.10
CA GLU A 30 4.05 -8.36 13.07
C GLU A 30 4.78 -9.56 12.43
N ARG A 31 4.21 -10.15 11.37
CA ARG A 31 4.61 -11.49 10.90
C ARG A 31 5.16 -11.53 9.46
N SER A 32 5.04 -10.45 8.71
CA SER A 32 5.40 -10.39 7.27
C SER A 32 4.64 -11.41 6.41
N THR A 33 3.49 -11.85 6.85
CA THR A 33 2.63 -12.82 6.15
C THR A 33 1.20 -12.69 6.64
N LEU A 34 0.25 -13.23 5.88
CA LEU A 34 -1.15 -13.25 6.25
C LEU A 34 -1.61 -14.70 6.47
N ASP A 35 -1.78 -15.07 7.73
CA ASP A 35 -2.32 -16.36 8.16
C ASP A 35 -3.79 -16.20 8.56
N MET A 36 -4.68 -16.76 7.74
CA MET A 36 -6.14 -16.64 7.93
C MET A 36 -6.65 -17.34 9.20
N GLU A 37 -5.98 -18.37 9.66
CA GLU A 37 -6.39 -19.08 10.88
C GLU A 37 -6.01 -18.29 12.13
N ALA A 38 -4.76 -17.84 12.18
CA ALA A 38 -4.27 -17.01 13.27
C ALA A 38 -5.05 -15.67 13.33
N LEU A 39 -5.36 -15.06 12.19
CA LEU A 39 -6.14 -13.84 12.12
C LEU A 39 -7.56 -14.03 12.64
N ALA A 40 -8.26 -15.11 12.22
CA ALA A 40 -9.60 -15.42 12.72
C ALA A 40 -9.59 -15.65 14.24
N GLY A 41 -8.58 -16.36 14.75
CA GLY A 41 -8.37 -16.57 16.18
C GLY A 41 -8.16 -15.27 16.95
N GLY A 42 -7.27 -14.39 16.46
CA GLY A 42 -7.01 -13.08 17.06
C GLY A 42 -8.23 -12.17 17.10
N MET A 43 -9.10 -12.24 16.08
CA MET A 43 -10.36 -11.50 16.02
C MET A 43 -11.50 -12.14 16.80
N ALA A 44 -11.31 -13.34 17.37
CA ALA A 44 -12.35 -14.14 18.04
C ALA A 44 -13.58 -14.41 17.15
N ILE A 45 -13.36 -14.70 15.85
CA ILE A 45 -14.39 -15.05 14.88
C ILE A 45 -14.09 -16.41 14.24
N SER A 46 -15.10 -17.04 13.63
CA SER A 46 -14.89 -18.27 12.87
C SER A 46 -14.16 -17.99 11.54
N ARG A 47 -13.40 -18.97 11.04
CA ARG A 47 -12.81 -18.92 9.70
C ARG A 47 -13.87 -18.64 8.63
N ALA A 48 -15.04 -19.28 8.73
CA ALA A 48 -16.14 -19.05 7.79
C ALA A 48 -16.61 -17.58 7.79
N THR A 49 -16.66 -16.95 8.97
CA THR A 49 -16.98 -15.52 9.09
C THR A 49 -15.90 -14.65 8.44
N LEU A 50 -14.61 -14.96 8.70
CA LEU A 50 -13.51 -14.24 8.09
C LEU A 50 -13.56 -14.33 6.56
N TYR A 51 -13.66 -15.52 5.98
CA TYR A 51 -13.74 -15.70 4.53
C TYR A 51 -14.97 -15.06 3.90
N ARG A 52 -16.11 -15.06 4.60
CA ARG A 52 -17.33 -14.39 4.12
C ARG A 52 -17.16 -12.87 4.02
N VAL A 53 -16.37 -12.27 4.92
CA VAL A 53 -16.12 -10.82 4.95
C VAL A 53 -14.97 -10.42 4.05
N ALA A 54 -13.88 -11.18 4.08
CA ALA A 54 -12.63 -10.87 3.37
C ALA A 54 -12.58 -11.43 1.93
N GLY A 55 -13.45 -12.39 1.57
CA GLY A 55 -13.39 -13.11 0.31
C GLY A 55 -12.31 -14.22 0.35
N SER A 56 -11.16 -13.98 -0.22
CA SER A 56 -10.01 -14.90 -0.22
C SER A 56 -8.84 -14.34 0.59
N ARG A 57 -7.84 -15.20 0.85
CA ARG A 57 -6.56 -14.75 1.42
C ARG A 57 -5.91 -13.68 0.54
N ASP A 58 -5.91 -13.90 -0.77
CA ASP A 58 -5.28 -12.97 -1.72
C ASP A 58 -6.01 -11.63 -1.80
N ALA A 59 -7.35 -11.64 -1.78
CA ALA A 59 -8.15 -10.41 -1.73
C ALA A 59 -7.89 -9.62 -0.44
N LEU A 60 -7.79 -10.31 0.71
CA LEU A 60 -7.45 -9.66 1.96
C LEU A 60 -6.00 -9.14 1.97
N LEU A 61 -5.06 -9.91 1.46
CA LEU A 61 -3.65 -9.49 1.36
C LEU A 61 -3.51 -8.25 0.48
N GLU A 62 -4.23 -8.19 -0.64
CA GLU A 62 -4.29 -7.01 -1.51
C GLU A 62 -4.82 -5.79 -0.76
N ALA A 63 -5.94 -5.92 -0.05
CA ALA A 63 -6.50 -4.83 0.74
C ALA A 63 -5.57 -4.38 1.89
N VAL A 64 -4.89 -5.31 2.54
CA VAL A 64 -3.88 -5.04 3.59
C VAL A 64 -2.70 -4.27 2.99
N LEU A 65 -2.15 -4.72 1.86
CA LEU A 65 -1.02 -4.07 1.21
C LEU A 65 -1.41 -2.69 0.64
N ALA A 66 -2.65 -2.52 0.16
CA ALA A 66 -3.17 -1.22 -0.26
C ALA A 66 -3.22 -0.24 0.93
N ALA A 67 -3.72 -0.68 2.09
CA ALA A 67 -3.73 0.12 3.31
C ALA A 67 -2.32 0.47 3.80
N VAL A 68 -1.40 -0.49 3.78
CA VAL A 68 0.02 -0.26 4.11
C VAL A 68 0.65 0.76 3.15
N THR A 69 0.38 0.64 1.84
CA THR A 69 0.87 1.60 0.83
C THR A 69 0.37 3.01 1.11
N THR A 70 -0.91 3.17 1.42
CA THR A 70 -1.48 4.49 1.79
C THR A 70 -0.77 5.06 3.01
N THR A 71 -0.60 4.27 4.08
CA THR A 71 0.11 4.72 5.28
C THR A 71 1.55 5.13 4.97
N MET A 72 2.28 4.38 4.15
CA MET A 72 3.65 4.71 3.74
C MET A 72 3.72 6.06 3.01
N PHE A 73 2.77 6.32 2.11
CA PHE A 73 2.68 7.63 1.45
C PHE A 73 2.35 8.76 2.42
N ASP A 74 1.41 8.54 3.34
CA ASP A 74 1.02 9.55 4.34
C ASP A 74 2.20 9.90 5.25
N GLU A 75 2.96 8.92 5.71
CA GLU A 75 4.17 9.12 6.50
C GLU A 75 5.26 9.85 5.71
N ALA A 76 5.50 9.45 4.45
CA ALA A 76 6.48 10.11 3.60
C ALA A 76 6.11 11.58 3.30
N ARG A 77 4.83 11.87 3.09
CA ARG A 77 4.30 13.23 2.91
C ARG A 77 4.43 14.07 4.17
N ALA A 78 4.19 13.46 5.35
CA ALA A 78 4.24 14.16 6.64
C ALA A 78 5.66 14.62 7.02
N VAL A 79 6.71 13.91 6.58
CA VAL A 79 8.11 14.28 6.88
C VAL A 79 8.77 15.08 5.75
N ARG A 80 8.07 15.30 4.64
CA ARG A 80 8.57 16.07 3.50
C ARG A 80 8.86 17.53 3.90
N THR A 81 10.01 18.01 3.49
CA THR A 81 10.49 19.39 3.71
C THR A 81 10.56 20.21 2.44
N GLU A 82 10.77 19.57 1.29
CA GLU A 82 10.93 20.22 0.00
C GLU A 82 9.59 20.40 -0.73
N SER A 83 9.57 21.30 -1.72
CA SER A 83 8.44 21.55 -2.62
C SER A 83 8.84 21.31 -4.08
N GLY A 84 7.91 21.47 -5.03
CA GLY A 84 8.19 21.23 -6.44
C GLY A 84 8.64 19.81 -6.72
N PHE A 85 9.47 19.66 -7.74
CA PHE A 85 10.01 18.37 -8.14
C PHE A 85 10.82 17.68 -7.03
N ASP A 86 11.63 18.45 -6.30
CA ASP A 86 12.46 17.92 -5.23
C ASP A 86 11.60 17.33 -4.09
N GLY A 87 10.46 17.96 -3.77
CA GLY A 87 9.48 17.41 -2.84
C GLY A 87 8.87 16.09 -3.32
N VAL A 88 8.60 15.95 -4.62
CA VAL A 88 8.15 14.67 -5.20
C VAL A 88 9.22 13.59 -5.06
N VAL A 89 10.46 13.93 -5.35
CA VAL A 89 11.63 13.03 -5.21
C VAL A 89 11.81 12.62 -3.74
N GLU A 90 11.73 13.57 -2.81
CA GLU A 90 11.86 13.32 -1.37
C GLU A 90 10.82 12.29 -0.88
N VAL A 91 9.54 12.47 -1.21
CA VAL A 91 8.48 11.50 -0.88
C VAL A 91 8.79 10.12 -1.47
N SER A 92 9.24 10.05 -2.72
CA SER A 92 9.56 8.78 -3.37
C SER A 92 10.76 8.07 -2.74
N ARG A 93 11.75 8.81 -2.25
CA ARG A 93 12.89 8.25 -1.50
C ARG A 93 12.46 7.70 -0.16
N HIS A 94 11.66 8.44 0.61
CA HIS A 94 11.13 7.98 1.89
C HIS A 94 10.27 6.72 1.72
N PHE A 95 9.41 6.69 0.70
CA PHE A 95 8.66 5.48 0.35
C PHE A 95 9.58 4.29 0.04
N GLY A 96 10.63 4.51 -0.76
CA GLY A 96 11.63 3.47 -1.07
C GLY A 96 12.39 2.96 0.16
N GLU A 97 12.68 3.83 1.13
CA GLU A 97 13.30 3.44 2.40
C GLU A 97 12.37 2.57 3.24
N GLN A 98 11.09 2.90 3.31
CA GLN A 98 10.09 2.12 4.03
C GLN A 98 9.88 0.72 3.41
N LEU A 99 9.99 0.57 2.09
CA LEU A 99 9.98 -0.75 1.43
C LEU A 99 11.11 -1.67 1.91
N ARG A 100 12.23 -1.10 2.36
CA ARG A 100 13.37 -1.85 2.91
C ARG A 100 13.18 -2.23 4.37
N SER A 101 12.04 -1.86 5.00
CA SER A 101 11.72 -2.31 6.35
C SER A 101 11.81 -3.84 6.45
N PRO A 102 12.23 -4.39 7.61
CA PRO A 102 12.37 -5.85 7.76
C PRO A 102 11.11 -6.62 7.41
N VAL A 103 9.94 -6.06 7.70
CA VAL A 103 8.63 -6.66 7.44
C VAL A 103 8.37 -6.80 5.95
N LEU A 104 8.44 -5.69 5.21
CA LEU A 104 8.16 -5.68 3.76
C LEU A 104 9.24 -6.42 2.98
N ALA A 105 10.50 -6.22 3.31
CA ALA A 105 11.60 -6.93 2.68
C ALA A 105 11.50 -8.45 2.89
N ARG A 106 11.03 -8.90 4.06
CA ARG A 106 10.78 -10.32 4.32
C ARG A 106 9.60 -10.85 3.50
N PHE A 107 8.48 -10.13 3.45
CA PHE A 107 7.32 -10.49 2.62
C PHE A 107 7.70 -10.65 1.15
N LEU A 108 8.38 -9.64 0.58
CA LEU A 108 8.80 -9.63 -0.83
C LEU A 108 9.71 -10.81 -1.18
N ARG A 109 10.49 -11.32 -0.21
CA ARG A 109 11.34 -12.51 -0.41
C ARG A 109 10.61 -13.84 -0.20
N LEU A 110 9.71 -13.91 0.78
CA LEU A 110 9.06 -15.18 1.15
C LEU A 110 7.87 -15.53 0.25
N ASP A 111 7.16 -14.53 -0.24
CA ASP A 111 5.96 -14.70 -1.07
C ASP A 111 6.08 -13.89 -2.37
N ALA A 112 7.24 -14.06 -3.06
CA ALA A 112 7.60 -13.30 -4.26
C ALA A 112 6.56 -13.42 -5.37
N GLU A 113 5.88 -14.57 -5.49
CA GLU A 113 4.82 -14.77 -6.47
C GLU A 113 3.59 -13.93 -6.16
N ALA A 114 3.09 -13.97 -4.92
CA ALA A 114 1.96 -13.14 -4.51
C ALA A 114 2.32 -11.66 -4.56
N ALA A 115 3.52 -11.30 -4.10
CA ALA A 115 4.03 -9.94 -4.18
C ALA A 115 4.09 -9.43 -5.63
N GLY A 116 4.66 -10.19 -6.54
CA GLY A 116 4.72 -9.86 -7.97
C GLY A 116 3.34 -9.68 -8.59
N ARG A 117 2.42 -10.60 -8.32
CA ARG A 117 1.04 -10.53 -8.80
C ARG A 117 0.31 -9.29 -8.27
N ILE A 118 0.40 -8.99 -6.98
CA ILE A 118 -0.32 -7.88 -6.35
C ILE A 118 0.29 -6.53 -6.75
N LEU A 119 1.61 -6.40 -6.69
CA LEU A 119 2.30 -5.12 -6.88
C LEU A 119 2.38 -4.70 -8.35
N PHE A 120 2.45 -5.67 -9.28
CA PHE A 120 2.60 -5.35 -10.71
C PHE A 120 1.30 -5.46 -11.51
N THR A 121 0.17 -5.86 -10.91
CA THR A 121 -1.12 -5.85 -11.57
C THR A 121 -1.70 -4.43 -11.60
N PRO A 122 -1.91 -3.83 -12.78
CA PRO A 122 -2.33 -2.43 -12.89
C PRO A 122 -3.72 -2.13 -12.33
N ALA A 123 -4.59 -3.14 -12.27
CA ALA A 123 -5.96 -3.03 -11.76
C ALA A 123 -6.09 -3.47 -10.30
N GLY A 124 -4.95 -3.61 -9.59
CA GLY A 124 -4.96 -4.02 -8.18
C GLY A 124 -5.08 -2.84 -7.22
N GLY A 125 -5.73 -3.04 -6.08
CA GLY A 125 -5.97 -2.01 -5.07
C GLY A 125 -4.69 -1.32 -4.56
N VAL A 126 -3.56 -2.02 -4.54
CA VAL A 126 -2.24 -1.44 -4.19
C VAL A 126 -1.83 -0.37 -5.19
N HIS A 127 -1.95 -0.69 -6.49
CA HIS A 127 -1.56 0.25 -7.55
C HIS A 127 -2.50 1.47 -7.59
N GLU A 128 -3.80 1.25 -7.47
CA GLU A 128 -4.79 2.34 -7.41
C GLU A 128 -4.54 3.26 -6.21
N SER A 129 -4.25 2.70 -5.03
CA SER A 129 -3.91 3.47 -3.82
C SER A 129 -2.63 4.29 -4.03
N ALA A 130 -1.60 3.71 -4.64
CA ALA A 130 -0.35 4.41 -4.93
C ALA A 130 -0.55 5.56 -5.94
N VAL A 131 -1.36 5.35 -6.99
CA VAL A 131 -1.69 6.41 -7.97
C VAL A 131 -2.47 7.53 -7.32
N ALA A 132 -3.48 7.22 -6.51
CA ALA A 132 -4.25 8.23 -5.79
C ALA A 132 -3.36 9.05 -4.85
N ALA A 133 -2.50 8.40 -4.06
CA ALA A 133 -1.56 9.07 -3.18
C ALA A 133 -0.56 9.94 -3.95
N GLN A 134 -0.06 9.46 -5.10
CA GLN A 134 0.86 10.22 -5.94
C GLN A 134 0.23 11.48 -6.53
N ILE A 135 -1.06 11.44 -6.88
CA ILE A 135 -1.80 12.63 -7.30
C ILE A 135 -1.80 13.70 -6.20
N GLU A 136 -2.02 13.29 -4.95
CA GLU A 136 -1.96 14.23 -3.82
C GLU A 136 -0.56 14.78 -3.60
N VAL A 137 0.49 13.96 -3.75
CA VAL A 137 1.89 14.43 -3.72
C VAL A 137 2.12 15.51 -4.78
N PHE A 138 1.67 15.32 -6.02
CA PHE A 138 1.81 16.32 -7.08
C PHE A 138 1.06 17.62 -6.78
N ARG A 139 -0.11 17.54 -6.14
CA ARG A 139 -0.88 18.72 -5.72
C ARG A 139 -0.19 19.47 -4.60
N GLU A 140 0.21 18.79 -3.55
CA GLU A 140 0.82 19.37 -2.35
C GLU A 140 2.20 19.97 -2.61
N THR A 141 2.96 19.37 -3.52
CA THR A 141 4.29 19.90 -3.93
C THR A 141 4.16 21.05 -4.91
N GLY A 142 3.00 21.27 -5.53
CA GLY A 142 2.78 22.27 -6.55
C GLY A 142 3.17 21.85 -7.96
N VAL A 143 3.68 20.62 -8.15
CA VAL A 143 4.04 20.08 -9.49
C VAL A 143 2.82 19.99 -10.39
N ALA A 144 1.65 19.62 -9.85
CA ALA A 144 0.42 19.55 -10.65
C ALA A 144 0.07 20.89 -11.34
N ALA A 145 0.36 22.03 -10.69
CA ALA A 145 0.10 23.36 -11.24
C ALA A 145 1.13 23.80 -12.30
N GLN A 146 2.21 23.06 -12.47
CA GLN A 146 3.27 23.34 -13.46
C GLN A 146 3.11 22.49 -14.74
N LEU A 147 2.20 21.54 -14.73
CA LEU A 147 1.87 20.72 -15.90
C LEU A 147 1.02 21.55 -16.88
N PRO A 148 1.06 21.22 -18.19
CA PRO A 148 0.16 21.83 -19.17
C PRO A 148 -1.32 21.69 -18.78
N ASP A 149 -2.15 22.67 -19.12
CA ASP A 149 -3.59 22.71 -18.79
C ASP A 149 -4.37 21.49 -19.30
N ASP A 150 -3.92 20.91 -20.41
CA ASP A 150 -4.51 19.71 -21.02
C ASP A 150 -3.89 18.39 -20.53
N ALA A 151 -2.97 18.44 -19.56
CA ALA A 151 -2.31 17.27 -19.03
C ALA A 151 -3.28 16.40 -18.20
N ASP A 152 -3.33 15.11 -18.52
CA ASP A 152 -4.03 14.13 -17.72
C ASP A 152 -3.18 13.75 -16.48
N LEU A 153 -3.45 14.42 -15.36
CA LEU A 153 -2.74 14.20 -14.09
C LEU A 153 -2.82 12.75 -13.62
N GLY A 154 -3.96 12.08 -13.83
CA GLY A 154 -4.13 10.68 -13.47
C GLY A 154 -3.21 9.77 -14.27
N ARG A 155 -3.10 10.02 -15.58
CA ARG A 155 -2.19 9.28 -16.47
C ARG A 155 -0.73 9.52 -16.12
N ILE A 156 -0.35 10.75 -15.82
CA ILE A 156 1.02 11.10 -15.41
C ILE A 156 1.36 10.41 -14.10
N ALA A 157 0.48 10.47 -13.10
CA ALA A 157 0.67 9.77 -11.82
C ALA A 157 0.77 8.24 -12.00
N TYR A 158 -0.08 7.66 -12.87
CA TYR A 158 0.02 6.25 -13.23
C TYR A 158 1.40 5.89 -13.78
N LEU A 159 1.89 6.64 -14.76
CA LEU A 159 3.21 6.39 -15.36
C LEU A 159 4.34 6.57 -14.33
N TYR A 160 4.25 7.62 -13.51
CA TYR A 160 5.20 7.86 -12.42
C TYR A 160 5.27 6.69 -11.45
N VAL A 161 4.12 6.24 -10.93
CA VAL A 161 4.05 5.10 -10.01
C VAL A 161 4.58 3.82 -10.65
N ARG A 162 4.31 3.59 -11.95
CA ARG A 162 4.84 2.44 -12.69
C ARG A 162 6.37 2.50 -12.80
N MET A 163 6.93 3.64 -13.14
CA MET A 163 8.38 3.82 -13.26
C MET A 163 9.07 3.63 -11.90
N VAL A 164 8.63 4.38 -10.88
CA VAL A 164 9.21 4.33 -9.54
C VAL A 164 9.01 2.94 -8.90
N GLY A 165 7.80 2.39 -8.99
CA GLY A 165 7.50 1.08 -8.43
C GLY A 165 8.35 -0.03 -9.07
N THR A 166 8.41 -0.11 -10.40
CA THR A 166 9.23 -1.11 -11.09
C THR A 166 10.70 -0.99 -10.69
N PHE A 167 11.20 0.23 -10.57
CA PHE A 167 12.58 0.49 -10.20
C PHE A 167 12.87 0.06 -8.75
N LEU A 168 12.07 0.51 -7.78
CA LEU A 168 12.25 0.18 -6.38
C LEU A 168 12.08 -1.31 -6.08
N TYR A 169 11.04 -1.93 -6.66
CA TYR A 169 10.79 -3.36 -6.44
C TYR A 169 11.81 -4.27 -7.13
N SER A 170 12.50 -3.80 -8.19
CA SER A 170 13.53 -4.59 -8.88
C SER A 170 14.65 -5.05 -7.94
N GLU A 171 14.97 -4.27 -6.92
CA GLU A 171 15.96 -4.60 -5.90
C GLU A 171 15.67 -5.94 -5.21
N PHE A 172 14.41 -6.21 -4.91
CA PHE A 172 14.01 -7.44 -4.19
C PHE A 172 14.03 -8.69 -5.06
N PHE A 173 13.95 -8.52 -6.37
CA PHE A 173 13.97 -9.63 -7.33
C PHE A 173 15.36 -9.88 -7.92
N THR A 174 16.17 -8.84 -8.05
CA THR A 174 17.51 -8.92 -8.65
C THR A 174 18.64 -9.01 -7.62
N GLY A 175 18.36 -8.64 -6.36
CA GLY A 175 19.38 -8.50 -5.30
C GLY A 175 20.31 -7.28 -5.50
N ARG A 176 20.12 -6.47 -6.55
CA ARG A 176 20.90 -5.27 -6.81
C ARG A 176 20.15 -4.06 -6.24
N ARG A 177 20.80 -3.30 -5.37
CA ARG A 177 20.22 -2.09 -4.80
C ARG A 177 19.91 -1.08 -5.91
N ALA A 178 18.68 -0.59 -5.91
CA ALA A 178 18.23 0.46 -6.81
C ALA A 178 18.81 1.82 -6.36
N ASP A 179 19.54 2.49 -7.24
CA ASP A 179 19.98 3.86 -7.03
C ASP A 179 18.93 4.81 -7.61
N PHE A 180 18.16 5.45 -6.74
CA PHE A 180 17.05 6.31 -7.15
C PHE A 180 17.52 7.50 -8.03
N ASP A 181 18.79 7.91 -7.92
CA ASP A 181 19.36 8.99 -8.72
C ASP A 181 19.40 8.65 -10.21
N GLU A 182 19.53 7.36 -10.56
CA GLU A 182 19.46 6.90 -11.95
C GLU A 182 18.07 7.18 -12.59
N LEU A 183 17.03 7.30 -11.79
CA LEU A 183 15.66 7.52 -12.27
C LEU A 183 15.29 8.99 -12.44
N ILE A 184 15.98 9.90 -11.73
CA ILE A 184 15.66 11.34 -11.68
C ILE A 184 15.54 11.98 -13.06
N PRO A 185 16.45 11.77 -14.03
CA PRO A 185 16.31 12.40 -15.35
C PRO A 185 15.03 11.99 -16.08
N SER A 186 14.63 10.72 -15.95
CA SER A 186 13.40 10.22 -16.56
C SER A 186 12.15 10.79 -15.88
N LEU A 187 12.18 10.97 -14.56
CA LEU A 187 11.07 11.58 -13.80
C LEU A 187 10.95 13.09 -14.12
N ARG A 188 12.06 13.79 -14.28
CA ARG A 188 12.06 15.19 -14.74
C ARG A 188 11.40 15.32 -16.12
N ALA A 189 11.80 14.48 -17.06
CA ALA A 189 11.22 14.47 -18.40
C ALA A 189 9.71 14.16 -18.37
N LEU A 190 9.28 13.19 -17.56
CA LEU A 190 7.86 12.84 -17.41
C LEU A 190 7.04 14.01 -16.86
N LEU A 191 7.59 14.76 -15.90
CA LEU A 191 6.92 15.87 -15.22
C LEU A 191 7.20 17.24 -15.88
N ASN A 192 7.83 17.24 -17.06
CA ASN A 192 8.21 18.47 -17.79
C ASN A 192 8.97 19.50 -16.92
N GLN A 193 9.86 19.00 -16.06
CA GLN A 193 10.66 19.85 -15.17
C GLN A 193 12.00 20.21 -15.81
N PRO A 194 12.49 21.44 -15.66
CA PRO A 194 13.81 21.84 -16.14
C PRO A 194 14.92 21.07 -15.39
N ASP A 195 16.09 21.01 -16.03
CA ASP A 195 17.31 20.45 -15.44
C ASP A 195 17.83 21.28 -14.26
#